data_3cf8787db080e8d5377403ac88bc20ed
#
_entry.id   3cf8787db080e8d5377403ac88bc20ed
#
_cell.length_a   1.000
_cell.length_b   1.000
_cell.length_c   1.000
_cell.angle_alpha   90.00
_cell.angle_beta   90.00
_cell.angle_gamma   90.00
#
_symmetry.space_group_name_H-M   'P 1'
#
loop_
_entity.id
_entity.type
_entity.pdbx_description
1 polymer ?
#
loop_
_entity_poly.entity_id
_entity_poly.type
_entity_poly.pdbx_seq_one_letter_code
_entity_poly.pdbx_strand_id
1 'polypeptide(L)'
;MTRTLRIRRGSVAFSSALAWAMLTGGASALAASPPSTAPAPAGAATQPCPAMLNLTFPRLQDDSPQDLCQFAGRVVLVVNTASYCGFTKQYAGLEQLFERYRSRGFVVLGFPSNDFGQQEPGSNRQIAEFCANTFDVKFPMFAKSAVTGSGANPLFAALARQAGGPPRWNFHKYLIGRDGRVIEAYPSTVDPLDRRIVREIERNL
;
A
#
# COMPACT_ATOMS: atom_id res chain seq x y z
N MET A 1 -37.11 -41.18 -11.95
CA MET A 1 -36.11 -42.22 -11.60
C MET A 1 -35.19 -41.63 -10.52
N THR A 2 -35.51 -41.92 -9.28
CA THR A 2 -34.91 -41.38 -8.06
C THR A 2 -33.87 -42.36 -7.54
N ARG A 3 -32.60 -41.99 -7.44
CA ARG A 3 -31.57 -42.82 -6.83
C ARG A 3 -31.15 -42.19 -5.48
N THR A 4 -31.59 -42.84 -4.42
CA THR A 4 -31.24 -42.55 -3.03
C THR A 4 -29.91 -43.24 -2.70
N LEU A 5 -28.92 -42.44 -2.26
CA LEU A 5 -27.62 -42.98 -1.80
C LEU A 5 -27.63 -43.06 -0.27
N ARG A 6 -27.53 -44.29 0.26
CA ARG A 6 -27.44 -44.56 1.70
C ARG A 6 -25.99 -44.46 2.17
N ILE A 7 -25.76 -43.63 3.17
CA ILE A 7 -24.49 -43.53 3.91
C ILE A 7 -24.53 -44.52 5.07
N ARG A 8 -23.60 -45.49 5.06
CA ARG A 8 -23.37 -46.44 6.18
C ARG A 8 -22.52 -45.76 7.25
N ARG A 9 -23.05 -45.73 8.47
CA ARG A 9 -22.31 -45.42 9.71
C ARG A 9 -21.55 -46.67 10.14
N GLY A 10 -20.22 -46.61 10.22
CA GLY A 10 -19.38 -47.63 10.87
C GLY A 10 -18.98 -47.14 12.28
N SER A 11 -19.52 -47.80 13.29
CA SER A 11 -19.06 -47.64 14.69
C SER A 11 -17.86 -48.57 14.89
N VAL A 12 -16.76 -47.97 15.42
CA VAL A 12 -15.63 -48.78 15.93
C VAL A 12 -15.52 -48.48 17.42
N ALA A 13 -15.86 -49.48 18.21
CA ALA A 13 -15.62 -49.54 19.63
C ALA A 13 -14.19 -50.04 19.89
N PHE A 14 -13.43 -49.32 20.72
CA PHE A 14 -12.21 -49.86 21.30
C PHE A 14 -12.30 -49.88 22.80
N SER A 15 -12.15 -51.08 23.32
CA SER A 15 -12.22 -51.48 24.70
C SER A 15 -10.96 -51.08 25.48
N SER A 16 -11.18 -50.81 26.75
CA SER A 16 -10.27 -50.56 27.81
C SER A 16 -9.27 -51.67 28.12
N ALA A 17 -8.05 -51.35 28.48
CA ALA A 17 -7.23 -52.14 29.37
C ALA A 17 -6.41 -51.23 30.29
N LEU A 18 -6.75 -51.27 31.58
CA LEU A 18 -5.94 -50.72 32.67
C LEU A 18 -4.72 -51.62 32.88
N ALA A 19 -3.54 -50.99 32.97
CA ALA A 19 -2.38 -51.61 33.65
C ALA A 19 -1.72 -50.55 34.53
N TRP A 20 -1.85 -50.75 35.85
CA TRP A 20 -1.15 -50.02 36.89
C TRP A 20 0.30 -50.59 36.95
N ALA A 21 1.29 -49.71 36.81
CA ALA A 21 2.64 -49.99 37.26
C ALA A 21 3.13 -48.82 38.11
N MET A 22 3.20 -49.03 39.41
CA MET A 22 3.91 -48.15 40.35
C MET A 22 5.42 -48.35 40.13
N LEU A 23 6.11 -47.23 39.88
CA LEU A 23 7.57 -47.16 40.07
C LEU A 23 7.93 -45.90 40.82
N THR A 24 8.51 -46.12 41.96
CA THR A 24 9.07 -45.18 42.92
C THR A 24 10.37 -44.57 42.41
N GLY A 25 10.57 -43.30 42.71
CA GLY A 25 11.89 -42.80 43.05
C GLY A 25 12.65 -41.99 42.00
N GLY A 26 12.96 -40.77 42.35
CA GLY A 26 13.98 -39.97 41.71
C GLY A 26 13.57 -38.51 41.49
N ALA A 27 13.57 -37.70 42.56
CA ALA A 27 13.49 -36.26 42.43
C ALA A 27 14.82 -35.70 41.91
N SER A 28 14.96 -35.57 40.62
CA SER A 28 16.04 -34.76 40.03
C SER A 28 15.54 -33.31 39.92
N ALA A 29 16.12 -32.45 40.77
CA ALA A 29 15.92 -31.02 40.68
C ALA A 29 16.50 -30.50 39.35
N LEU A 30 15.64 -30.24 38.38
CA LEU A 30 16.00 -29.49 37.18
C LEU A 30 16.19 -28.03 37.58
N ALA A 31 17.45 -27.60 37.59
CA ALA A 31 17.80 -26.20 37.71
C ALA A 31 17.17 -25.42 36.52
N ALA A 32 16.20 -24.57 36.82
CA ALA A 32 15.62 -23.67 35.86
C ALA A 32 16.70 -22.65 35.42
N SER A 33 17.09 -22.71 34.15
CA SER A 33 17.93 -21.68 33.53
C SER A 33 17.14 -20.35 33.54
N PRO A 34 17.78 -19.21 33.87
CA PRO A 34 17.11 -17.92 33.81
C PRO A 34 16.71 -17.59 32.37
N PRO A 35 15.58 -16.90 32.16
CA PRO A 35 15.12 -16.51 30.83
C PRO A 35 16.19 -15.61 30.20
N SER A 36 16.68 -16.05 29.04
CA SER A 36 17.58 -15.25 28.19
C SER A 36 16.79 -14.02 27.72
N THR A 37 17.11 -12.87 28.29
CA THR A 37 16.62 -11.57 27.80
C THR A 37 17.28 -11.30 26.46
N ALA A 38 16.62 -11.71 25.36
CA ALA A 38 17.01 -11.27 24.05
C ALA A 38 16.94 -9.73 24.02
N PRO A 39 17.99 -9.04 23.52
CA PRO A 39 17.93 -7.59 23.38
C PRO A 39 16.76 -7.25 22.44
N ALA A 40 15.89 -6.32 22.87
CA ALA A 40 14.84 -5.77 22.03
C ALA A 40 15.47 -5.28 20.72
N PRO A 41 14.82 -5.48 19.57
CA PRO A 41 15.36 -4.99 18.29
C PRO A 41 15.60 -3.49 18.43
N ALA A 42 16.86 -3.08 18.20
CA ALA A 42 17.27 -1.68 18.20
C ALA A 42 16.26 -0.90 17.35
N GLY A 43 15.61 0.10 17.95
CA GLY A 43 14.56 0.88 17.31
C GLY A 43 15.05 1.32 15.94
N ALA A 44 14.28 1.02 14.90
CA ALA A 44 14.52 1.51 13.56
C ALA A 44 14.66 3.03 13.69
N ALA A 45 15.86 3.55 13.46
CA ALA A 45 16.13 4.98 13.48
C ALA A 45 15.11 5.61 12.53
N THR A 46 14.19 6.38 13.06
CA THR A 46 13.18 7.07 12.27
C THR A 46 13.93 7.97 11.31
N GLN A 47 13.91 7.64 10.04
CA GLN A 47 14.50 8.47 8.99
C GLN A 47 13.90 9.87 9.11
N PRO A 48 14.71 10.94 9.10
CA PRO A 48 14.18 12.29 9.15
C PRO A 48 13.22 12.48 7.98
N CYS A 49 12.07 13.12 8.25
CA CYS A 49 11.06 13.34 7.21
C CYS A 49 11.63 14.26 6.11
N PRO A 50 11.71 13.81 4.86
CA PRO A 50 12.13 14.67 3.76
C PRO A 50 11.17 15.85 3.59
N ALA A 51 11.68 17.02 3.24
CA ALA A 51 10.86 18.24 3.05
C ALA A 51 9.70 18.02 2.06
N MET A 52 9.88 17.19 1.04
CA MET A 52 8.85 16.81 0.06
C MET A 52 7.66 16.09 0.72
N LEU A 53 7.89 15.31 1.77
CA LEU A 53 6.88 14.52 2.47
C LEU A 53 6.42 15.15 3.79
N ASN A 54 6.98 16.29 4.21
CA ASN A 54 6.56 16.99 5.43
C ASN A 54 5.27 17.79 5.19
N LEU A 55 4.21 17.06 4.83
CA LEU A 55 2.91 17.59 4.45
C LEU A 55 1.81 16.66 4.95
N THR A 56 0.66 17.23 5.29
CA THR A 56 -0.53 16.49 5.69
C THR A 56 -1.66 16.73 4.71
N PHE A 57 -2.35 15.65 4.30
CA PHE A 57 -3.52 15.71 3.43
C PHE A 57 -4.67 14.91 4.02
N PRO A 58 -5.94 15.31 3.76
CA PRO A 58 -7.09 14.49 4.11
C PRO A 58 -7.10 13.19 3.28
N ARG A 59 -7.45 12.07 3.90
CA ARG A 59 -7.70 10.81 3.20
C ARG A 59 -8.97 10.92 2.36
N LEU A 60 -8.98 10.21 1.24
CA LEU A 60 -10.14 10.19 0.34
C LEU A 60 -11.40 9.59 0.98
N GLN A 61 -11.23 8.59 1.85
CA GLN A 61 -12.31 7.76 2.39
C GLN A 61 -13.11 8.45 3.50
N ASP A 62 -12.45 9.25 4.34
CA ASP A 62 -13.02 9.73 5.60
C ASP A 62 -12.56 11.13 6.01
N ASP A 63 -11.84 11.82 5.12
CA ASP A 63 -11.24 13.13 5.34
C ASP A 63 -10.32 13.23 6.58
N SER A 64 -9.95 12.10 7.19
CA SER A 64 -9.01 12.08 8.31
C SER A 64 -7.62 12.56 7.86
N PRO A 65 -6.91 13.37 8.67
CA PRO A 65 -5.60 13.88 8.32
C PRO A 65 -4.57 12.73 8.24
N GLN A 66 -3.81 12.70 7.16
CA GLN A 66 -2.74 11.73 6.94
C GLN A 66 -1.42 12.45 6.67
N ASP A 67 -0.47 12.28 7.58
CA ASP A 67 0.88 12.81 7.47
C ASP A 67 1.70 11.96 6.48
N LEU A 68 2.25 12.59 5.44
CA LEU A 68 3.09 11.89 4.46
C LEU A 68 4.45 11.49 5.02
N CYS A 69 4.90 12.04 6.16
CA CYS A 69 6.12 11.59 6.84
C CYS A 69 6.11 10.10 7.19
N GLN A 70 4.94 9.47 7.34
CA GLN A 70 4.82 8.02 7.52
C GLN A 70 5.39 7.19 6.35
N PHE A 71 5.59 7.83 5.19
CA PHE A 71 6.20 7.21 4.01
C PHE A 71 7.68 7.56 3.84
N ALA A 72 8.29 8.26 4.81
CA ALA A 72 9.72 8.55 4.79
C ALA A 72 10.55 7.25 4.68
N GLY A 73 11.63 7.28 3.90
CA GLY A 73 12.47 6.12 3.66
C GLY A 73 11.88 5.08 2.69
N ARG A 74 10.72 5.34 2.10
CA ARG A 74 10.13 4.51 1.04
C ARG A 74 10.39 5.11 -0.33
N VAL A 75 10.33 4.25 -1.35
CA VAL A 75 10.19 4.68 -2.74
C VAL A 75 8.71 5.00 -2.97
N VAL A 76 8.41 6.21 -3.41
CA VAL A 76 7.03 6.72 -3.49
C VAL A 76 6.68 7.04 -4.95
N LEU A 77 5.56 6.51 -5.44
CA LEU A 77 5.00 6.87 -6.74
C LEU A 77 3.76 7.75 -6.53
N VAL A 78 3.87 9.05 -6.79
CA VAL A 78 2.75 10.00 -6.70
C VAL A 78 2.06 10.09 -8.04
N VAL A 79 0.72 9.94 -8.06
CA VAL A 79 -0.09 9.92 -9.28
C VAL A 79 -1.31 10.81 -9.13
N ASN A 80 -1.58 11.71 -10.07
CA ASN A 80 -2.86 12.38 -10.15
C ASN A 80 -3.86 11.53 -10.93
N THR A 81 -5.06 11.32 -10.40
CA THR A 81 -6.01 10.34 -10.91
C THR A 81 -7.35 10.98 -11.31
N ALA A 82 -8.13 10.25 -12.10
CA ALA A 82 -9.49 10.63 -12.45
C ALA A 82 -10.34 9.40 -12.83
N SER A 83 -11.64 9.42 -12.47
CA SER A 83 -12.57 8.30 -12.65
C SER A 83 -13.08 8.17 -14.09
N TYR A 84 -13.13 9.25 -14.87
CA TYR A 84 -13.72 9.28 -16.23
C TYR A 84 -12.69 9.59 -17.32
N CYS A 85 -11.48 9.10 -17.18
CA CYS A 85 -10.36 9.31 -18.09
C CYS A 85 -10.12 8.09 -18.98
N GLY A 86 -9.64 8.27 -20.20
CA GLY A 86 -9.20 7.17 -21.05
C GLY A 86 -8.06 6.32 -20.43
N PHE A 87 -7.34 6.88 -19.46
CA PHE A 87 -6.27 6.19 -18.70
C PHE A 87 -6.73 5.57 -17.38
N THR A 88 -8.02 5.63 -17.01
CA THR A 88 -8.53 5.14 -15.72
C THR A 88 -8.21 3.66 -15.45
N LYS A 89 -8.12 2.85 -16.51
CA LYS A 89 -7.67 1.46 -16.41
C LYS A 89 -6.26 1.27 -15.80
N GLN A 90 -5.45 2.34 -15.76
CA GLN A 90 -4.13 2.30 -15.12
C GLN A 90 -4.20 2.10 -13.60
N TYR A 91 -5.35 2.31 -12.95
CA TYR A 91 -5.53 1.93 -11.55
C TYR A 91 -5.16 0.47 -11.28
N ALA A 92 -5.52 -0.46 -12.17
CA ALA A 92 -5.17 -1.86 -12.03
C ALA A 92 -3.65 -2.09 -12.02
N GLY A 93 -2.91 -1.40 -12.89
CA GLY A 93 -1.44 -1.48 -12.91
C GLY A 93 -0.79 -0.84 -11.68
N LEU A 94 -1.35 0.27 -11.18
CA LEU A 94 -0.88 0.92 -9.95
C LEU A 94 -1.08 0.01 -8.74
N GLU A 95 -2.24 -0.65 -8.63
CA GLU A 95 -2.50 -1.61 -7.57
C GLU A 95 -1.57 -2.81 -7.63
N GLN A 96 -1.30 -3.35 -8.83
CA GLN A 96 -0.33 -4.43 -9.01
C GLN A 96 1.09 -4.03 -8.57
N LEU A 97 1.54 -2.80 -8.87
CA LEU A 97 2.82 -2.29 -8.37
C LEU A 97 2.83 -2.21 -6.85
N PHE A 98 1.76 -1.65 -6.27
CA PHE A 98 1.63 -1.51 -4.83
C PHE A 98 1.69 -2.88 -4.15
N GLU A 99 0.86 -3.83 -4.53
CA GLU A 99 0.85 -5.18 -3.97
C GLU A 99 2.20 -5.89 -4.11
N ARG A 100 2.84 -5.75 -5.27
CA ARG A 100 4.12 -6.42 -5.56
C ARG A 100 5.28 -5.89 -4.70
N TYR A 101 5.31 -4.58 -4.41
CA TYR A 101 6.49 -3.95 -3.82
C TYR A 101 6.28 -3.33 -2.43
N ARG A 102 5.05 -3.25 -1.89
CA ARG A 102 4.76 -2.63 -0.60
C ARG A 102 5.58 -3.20 0.56
N SER A 103 5.79 -4.52 0.59
CA SER A 103 6.60 -5.18 1.61
C SER A 103 8.10 -4.89 1.51
N ARG A 104 8.54 -4.36 0.37
CA ARG A 104 9.93 -3.98 0.09
C ARG A 104 10.20 -2.49 0.28
N GLY A 105 9.22 -1.72 0.77
CA GLY A 105 9.38 -0.30 1.03
C GLY A 105 8.96 0.60 -0.14
N PHE A 106 7.98 0.18 -0.93
CA PHE A 106 7.34 0.98 -1.97
C PHE A 106 5.92 1.39 -1.56
N VAL A 107 5.46 2.53 -2.07
CA VAL A 107 4.08 2.97 -1.92
C VAL A 107 3.62 3.78 -3.13
N VAL A 108 2.34 3.65 -3.49
CA VAL A 108 1.64 4.53 -4.43
C VAL A 108 0.80 5.52 -3.63
N LEU A 109 0.82 6.79 -4.00
CA LEU A 109 -0.01 7.85 -3.44
C LEU A 109 -0.89 8.43 -4.54
N GLY A 110 -2.19 8.24 -4.46
CA GLY A 110 -3.16 8.69 -5.47
C GLY A 110 -3.85 9.99 -5.05
N PHE A 111 -3.87 10.96 -5.95
CA PHE A 111 -4.49 12.27 -5.75
C PHE A 111 -5.52 12.53 -6.85
N PRO A 112 -6.83 12.31 -6.60
CA PRO A 112 -7.87 12.66 -7.54
C PRO A 112 -7.83 14.15 -7.87
N SER A 113 -7.99 14.50 -9.16
CA SER A 113 -8.01 15.88 -9.61
C SER A 113 -8.97 16.10 -10.76
N ASN A 114 -9.70 17.23 -10.72
CA ASN A 114 -10.62 17.62 -11.77
C ASN A 114 -10.02 18.63 -12.77
N ASP A 115 -8.70 18.87 -12.70
CA ASP A 115 -8.02 19.90 -13.49
C ASP A 115 -7.99 19.59 -14.99
N PHE A 116 -8.11 18.32 -15.37
CA PHE A 116 -7.97 17.88 -16.75
C PHE A 116 -9.32 17.38 -17.31
N GLY A 117 -9.93 18.20 -18.16
CA GLY A 117 -11.17 17.85 -18.86
C GLY A 117 -12.35 17.60 -17.94
N GLN A 118 -12.32 18.06 -16.70
CA GLN A 118 -13.35 17.82 -15.68
C GLN A 118 -13.71 16.33 -15.52
N GLN A 119 -12.70 15.46 -15.59
CA GLN A 119 -12.87 14.00 -15.56
C GLN A 119 -12.92 13.41 -14.16
N GLU A 120 -12.97 14.24 -13.11
CA GLU A 120 -13.17 13.83 -11.71
C GLU A 120 -14.25 14.69 -11.02
N PRO A 121 -15.51 14.71 -11.53
CA PRO A 121 -16.56 15.58 -10.98
C PRO A 121 -17.09 15.12 -9.62
N GLY A 122 -16.90 13.84 -9.25
CA GLY A 122 -17.46 13.22 -8.06
C GLY A 122 -16.99 13.85 -6.76
N SER A 123 -17.75 13.63 -5.67
CA SER A 123 -17.32 13.90 -4.30
C SER A 123 -16.23 12.89 -3.86
N ASN A 124 -15.48 13.19 -2.79
CA ASN A 124 -14.48 12.27 -2.22
C ASN A 124 -15.07 10.87 -1.98
N ARG A 125 -16.29 10.80 -1.41
CA ARG A 125 -16.98 9.54 -1.16
C ARG A 125 -17.27 8.76 -2.44
N GLN A 126 -17.80 9.41 -3.47
CA GLN A 126 -18.09 8.77 -4.76
C GLN A 126 -16.82 8.25 -5.45
N ILE A 127 -15.72 9.01 -5.37
CA ILE A 127 -14.43 8.61 -5.90
C ILE A 127 -13.89 7.40 -5.12
N ALA A 128 -13.98 7.42 -3.79
CA ALA A 128 -13.54 6.32 -2.94
C ALA A 128 -14.31 5.02 -3.25
N GLU A 129 -15.64 5.10 -3.37
CA GLU A 129 -16.50 3.98 -3.75
C GLU A 129 -16.15 3.45 -5.16
N PHE A 130 -15.92 4.33 -6.12
CA PHE A 130 -15.50 3.94 -7.46
C PHE A 130 -14.15 3.21 -7.47
N CYS A 131 -13.14 3.75 -6.79
CA CYS A 131 -11.81 3.14 -6.72
C CYS A 131 -11.84 1.76 -6.04
N ALA A 132 -12.59 1.63 -4.93
CA ALA A 132 -12.72 0.37 -4.20
C ALA A 132 -13.49 -0.69 -5.01
N ASN A 133 -14.67 -0.32 -5.55
CA ASN A 133 -15.58 -1.29 -6.16
C ASN A 133 -15.17 -1.69 -7.59
N THR A 134 -14.45 -0.80 -8.32
CA THR A 134 -14.10 -1.05 -9.73
C THR A 134 -12.69 -1.62 -9.89
N PHE A 135 -11.75 -1.17 -9.07
CA PHE A 135 -10.33 -1.51 -9.21
C PHE A 135 -9.71 -2.13 -7.96
N ASP A 136 -10.48 -2.32 -6.87
CA ASP A 136 -10.01 -2.86 -5.57
C ASP A 136 -8.77 -2.10 -5.05
N VAL A 137 -8.76 -0.76 -5.21
CA VAL A 137 -7.62 0.09 -4.84
C VAL A 137 -7.39 0.04 -3.32
N LYS A 138 -6.18 -0.36 -2.92
CA LYS A 138 -5.73 -0.47 -1.52
C LYS A 138 -4.60 0.49 -1.17
N PHE A 139 -3.92 1.05 -2.19
CA PHE A 139 -2.91 2.07 -1.92
C PHE A 139 -3.54 3.36 -1.40
N PRO A 140 -2.80 4.18 -0.63
CA PRO A 140 -3.27 5.45 -0.08
C PRO A 140 -3.82 6.40 -1.15
N MET A 141 -5.06 6.84 -0.94
CA MET A 141 -5.74 7.84 -1.76
C MET A 141 -6.08 9.06 -0.89
N PHE A 142 -5.92 10.25 -1.45
CA PHE A 142 -6.15 11.52 -0.77
C PHE A 142 -7.35 12.26 -1.35
N ALA A 143 -7.89 13.21 -0.58
CA ALA A 143 -9.01 14.04 -1.00
C ALA A 143 -8.70 14.75 -2.32
N LYS A 144 -9.73 14.90 -3.15
CA LYS A 144 -9.63 15.59 -4.44
C LYS A 144 -9.06 16.98 -4.26
N SER A 145 -8.06 17.32 -5.07
CA SER A 145 -7.38 18.61 -5.03
C SER A 145 -6.87 19.05 -6.39
N ALA A 146 -6.57 20.34 -6.54
CA ALA A 146 -5.87 20.83 -7.70
C ALA A 146 -4.42 20.35 -7.70
N VAL A 147 -3.91 19.99 -8.88
CA VAL A 147 -2.54 19.50 -9.09
C VAL A 147 -1.75 20.37 -10.09
N THR A 148 -2.42 21.40 -10.67
CA THR A 148 -1.83 22.34 -11.62
C THR A 148 -2.20 23.78 -11.29
N GLY A 149 -1.54 24.74 -11.96
CA GLY A 149 -1.80 26.16 -11.80
C GLY A 149 -1.43 26.72 -10.42
N SER A 150 -1.92 27.93 -10.14
CA SER A 150 -1.65 28.62 -8.86
C SER A 150 -2.33 27.97 -7.66
N GLY A 151 -3.37 27.16 -7.90
CA GLY A 151 -4.09 26.40 -6.87
C GLY A 151 -3.54 25.00 -6.62
N ALA A 152 -2.45 24.61 -7.27
CA ALA A 152 -1.86 23.28 -7.07
C ALA A 152 -1.52 23.06 -5.59
N ASN A 153 -1.89 21.88 -5.07
CA ASN A 153 -1.55 21.51 -3.71
C ASN A 153 -0.02 21.52 -3.50
N PRO A 154 0.46 21.70 -2.27
CA PRO A 154 1.88 21.94 -2.00
C PRO A 154 2.79 20.79 -2.45
N LEU A 155 2.32 19.54 -2.43
CA LEU A 155 3.09 18.40 -2.93
C LEU A 155 3.32 18.51 -4.43
N PHE A 156 2.25 18.69 -5.23
CA PHE A 156 2.37 18.80 -6.68
C PHE A 156 3.13 20.07 -7.12
N ALA A 157 3.01 21.16 -6.39
CA ALA A 157 3.83 22.34 -6.62
C ALA A 157 5.34 22.06 -6.40
N ALA A 158 5.68 21.30 -5.36
CA ALA A 158 7.06 20.91 -5.09
C ALA A 158 7.59 19.88 -6.12
N LEU A 159 6.77 18.89 -6.48
CA LEU A 159 7.08 17.90 -7.52
C LEU A 159 7.36 18.58 -8.87
N ALA A 160 6.51 19.50 -9.29
CA ALA A 160 6.67 20.24 -10.54
C ALA A 160 7.99 21.03 -10.58
N ARG A 161 8.39 21.64 -9.47
CA ARG A 161 9.67 22.37 -9.39
C ARG A 161 10.87 21.43 -9.55
N GLN A 162 10.84 20.23 -8.94
CA GLN A 162 11.96 19.29 -9.02
C GLN A 162 12.01 18.53 -10.33
N ALA A 163 10.85 18.19 -10.90
CA ALA A 163 10.74 17.40 -12.12
C ALA A 163 10.76 18.23 -13.43
N GLY A 164 10.86 19.56 -13.33
CA GLY A 164 10.87 20.45 -14.49
C GLY A 164 9.50 20.73 -15.12
N GLY A 165 8.41 20.45 -14.42
CA GLY A 165 7.05 20.80 -14.86
C GLY A 165 5.92 20.10 -14.13
N PRO A 166 4.69 20.68 -14.19
CA PRO A 166 3.50 20.09 -13.61
C PRO A 166 2.96 18.92 -14.45
N PRO A 167 2.00 18.14 -13.91
CA PRO A 167 1.26 17.19 -14.72
C PRO A 167 0.64 17.87 -15.94
N ARG A 168 0.65 17.16 -17.09
CA ARG A 168 0.04 17.65 -18.33
C ARG A 168 -1.31 16.99 -18.62
N TRP A 169 -1.63 15.92 -17.91
CA TRP A 169 -2.89 15.20 -18.01
C TRP A 169 -3.09 14.29 -16.79
N ASN A 170 -4.26 13.65 -16.66
CA ASN A 170 -4.51 12.64 -15.63
C ASN A 170 -3.56 11.44 -15.76
N PHE A 171 -3.27 10.78 -14.65
CA PHE A 171 -2.33 9.65 -14.55
C PHE A 171 -0.88 10.00 -14.92
N HIS A 172 -0.47 11.27 -14.74
CA HIS A 172 0.93 11.64 -14.70
C HIS A 172 1.54 11.11 -13.39
N LYS A 173 2.78 10.67 -13.44
CA LYS A 173 3.42 10.01 -12.29
C LYS A 173 4.75 10.67 -11.97
N TYR A 174 5.04 10.81 -10.67
CA TYR A 174 6.34 11.22 -10.17
C TYR A 174 6.89 10.12 -9.27
N LEU A 175 8.07 9.61 -9.56
CA LEU A 175 8.78 8.66 -8.73
C LEU A 175 9.73 9.41 -7.81
N ILE A 176 9.62 9.17 -6.51
CA ILE A 176 10.43 9.79 -5.44
C ILE A 176 11.26 8.69 -4.80
N GLY A 177 12.54 8.98 -4.59
CA GLY A 177 13.47 8.10 -3.90
C GLY A 177 13.28 8.12 -2.38
N ARG A 178 13.99 7.22 -1.70
CA ARG A 178 13.97 7.12 -0.24
C ARG A 178 14.45 8.38 0.48
N ASP A 179 15.24 9.21 -0.20
CA ASP A 179 15.73 10.51 0.25
C ASP A 179 14.73 11.66 0.06
N GLY A 180 13.57 11.39 -0.52
CA GLY A 180 12.53 12.38 -0.82
C GLY A 180 12.79 13.22 -2.07
N ARG A 181 13.76 12.88 -2.92
CA ARG A 181 14.03 13.56 -4.18
C ARG A 181 13.29 12.90 -5.32
N VAL A 182 12.84 13.71 -6.29
CA VAL A 182 12.26 13.17 -7.52
C VAL A 182 13.35 12.48 -8.34
N ILE A 183 13.12 11.20 -8.65
CA ILE A 183 13.98 10.40 -9.52
C ILE A 183 13.61 10.68 -10.98
N GLU A 184 12.30 10.55 -11.29
CA GLU A 184 11.80 10.71 -12.65
C GLU A 184 10.30 11.04 -12.67
N ALA A 185 9.86 11.70 -13.75
CA ALA A 185 8.45 11.96 -14.03
C ALA A 185 8.03 11.25 -15.31
N TYR A 186 6.85 10.62 -15.28
CA TYR A 186 6.33 9.84 -16.41
C TYR A 186 5.01 10.42 -16.89
N PRO A 187 4.87 10.70 -18.19
CA PRO A 187 3.60 11.17 -18.74
C PRO A 187 2.51 10.09 -18.64
N SER A 188 1.27 10.51 -18.80
CA SER A 188 0.06 9.69 -18.71
C SER A 188 0.08 8.45 -19.62
N THR A 189 0.75 8.56 -20.78
CA THR A 189 0.87 7.48 -21.76
C THR A 189 1.79 6.33 -21.33
N VAL A 190 2.62 6.55 -20.31
CA VAL A 190 3.47 5.50 -19.75
C VAL A 190 2.66 4.67 -18.77
N ASP A 191 2.43 3.39 -19.13
CA ASP A 191 1.69 2.45 -18.26
C ASP A 191 2.44 2.23 -16.94
N PRO A 192 1.75 2.07 -15.80
CA PRO A 192 2.39 1.79 -14.51
C PRO A 192 3.33 0.57 -14.54
N LEU A 193 3.01 -0.45 -15.34
CA LEU A 193 3.82 -1.66 -15.47
C LEU A 193 4.89 -1.55 -16.58
N ASP A 194 5.07 -0.37 -17.18
CA ASP A 194 6.16 -0.15 -18.14
C ASP A 194 7.51 -0.48 -17.50
N ARG A 195 8.37 -1.16 -18.27
CA ARG A 195 9.70 -1.60 -17.83
C ARG A 195 10.59 -0.47 -17.31
N ARG A 196 10.37 0.77 -17.76
CA ARG A 196 11.08 1.97 -17.26
C ARG A 196 10.73 2.23 -15.81
N ILE A 197 9.43 2.28 -15.48
CA ILE A 197 8.94 2.50 -14.10
C ILE A 197 9.39 1.35 -13.19
N VAL A 198 9.12 0.11 -13.61
CA VAL A 198 9.45 -1.10 -12.82
C VAL A 198 10.95 -1.13 -12.48
N ARG A 199 11.81 -0.91 -13.45
CA ARG A 199 13.26 -0.92 -13.27
C ARG A 199 13.73 0.18 -12.31
N GLU A 200 13.19 1.40 -12.42
CA GLU A 200 13.56 2.48 -11.51
C GLU A 200 13.05 2.22 -10.08
N ILE A 201 11.86 1.66 -9.91
CA ILE A 201 11.39 1.19 -8.61
C ILE A 201 12.38 0.16 -8.04
N GLU A 202 12.70 -0.89 -8.80
CA GLU A 202 13.56 -1.99 -8.34
C GLU A 202 14.99 -1.55 -7.97
N ARG A 203 15.53 -0.54 -8.65
CA ARG A 203 16.85 0.03 -8.37
C ARG A 203 16.91 0.84 -7.09
N ASN A 204 15.78 1.38 -6.65
CA ASN A 204 15.69 2.26 -5.49
C ASN A 204 15.10 1.57 -4.26
N LEU A 205 14.65 0.31 -4.37
CA LEU A 205 14.18 -0.51 -3.26
C LEU A 205 15.34 -1.10 -2.44
#